data_e2d1aa44234b03ef754b68c5117c363a
#
_entry.id   e2d1aa44234b03ef754b68c5117c363a
#
_cell.length_a   1.000
_cell.length_b   1.000
_cell.length_c   1.000
_cell.angle_alpha   90.00
_cell.angle_beta   90.00
_cell.angle_gamma   90.00
#
_symmetry.space_group_name_H-M   'P 1'
#
loop_
_entity.id
_entity.type
_entity.pdbx_description
1 polymer ?
#
loop_
_entity_poly.entity_id
_entity_poly.type
_entity_poly.pdbx_seq_one_letter_code
_entity_poly.pdbx_strand_id
1 'polypeptide(L)'
;HPKEGVEALLQRDIVKEVRDAGVRVLKTDVAWVGWGYSFGLNGIADVAGIMPYYGNDARPFIITLDGWAGTQRYAGVWSGDQTGGDWEYIRFHIPTYIGSGLSGQPNICSDMDGIFGGLDPVINIRDFQWKAFSIMQLNMDGWGSNEKYPHALGEPAASINRMYLKLKSELLPYAYTWSRAAVDGKPLMRAMFLDYPVDYTYTSAT
;
A
#
# COMPACT_ATOMS: atom_id res chain seq x y z
N HIS A 1 -6.93 4.16 -21.27
CA HIS A 1 -6.36 3.36 -22.33
C HIS A 1 -4.89 3.72 -22.54
N PRO A 2 -3.94 2.78 -22.72
CA PRO A 2 -2.51 3.08 -22.60
C PRO A 2 -2.03 4.19 -23.54
N LYS A 3 -2.40 4.13 -24.80
CA LYS A 3 -1.90 5.11 -25.79
C LYS A 3 -2.49 6.50 -25.60
N GLU A 4 -3.78 6.59 -25.43
CA GLU A 4 -4.47 7.87 -25.21
C GLU A 4 -4.12 8.47 -23.84
N GLY A 5 -3.94 7.62 -22.82
CA GLY A 5 -3.50 8.06 -21.49
C GLY A 5 -2.09 8.63 -21.51
N VAL A 6 -1.16 7.99 -22.19
CA VAL A 6 0.22 8.49 -22.33
C VAL A 6 0.25 9.78 -23.14
N GLU A 7 -0.48 9.88 -24.25
CA GLU A 7 -0.57 11.12 -25.02
C GLU A 7 -1.18 12.27 -24.20
N ALA A 8 -2.22 11.99 -23.42
CA ALA A 8 -2.81 12.97 -22.53
C ALA A 8 -1.84 13.43 -21.43
N LEU A 9 -1.08 12.50 -20.84
CA LEU A 9 -0.06 12.79 -19.84
C LEU A 9 1.10 13.63 -20.40
N LEU A 10 1.55 13.32 -21.62
CA LEU A 10 2.62 14.08 -22.29
C LEU A 10 2.21 15.51 -22.64
N GLN A 11 0.91 15.77 -22.78
CA GLN A 11 0.37 17.11 -23.04
C GLN A 11 0.15 17.92 -21.76
N ARG A 12 0.20 17.29 -20.59
CA ARG A 12 -0.02 17.95 -19.30
C ARG A 12 1.31 18.35 -18.67
N ASP A 13 1.37 19.54 -18.14
CA ASP A 13 2.45 19.94 -17.23
C ASP A 13 2.15 19.41 -15.81
N ILE A 14 2.41 18.11 -15.61
CA ILE A 14 2.18 17.43 -14.35
C ILE A 14 2.95 18.09 -13.21
N VAL A 15 4.18 18.54 -13.46
CA VAL A 15 5.00 19.26 -12.48
C VAL A 15 4.26 20.48 -11.96
N LYS A 16 3.74 21.29 -12.88
CA LYS A 16 2.98 22.49 -12.55
C LYS A 16 1.68 22.15 -11.81
N GLU A 17 0.92 21.17 -12.30
CA GLU A 17 -0.36 20.77 -11.70
C GLU A 17 -0.18 20.29 -10.26
N VAL A 18 0.77 19.40 -10.03
CA VAL A 18 1.06 18.84 -8.70
C VAL A 18 1.56 19.93 -7.75
N ARG A 19 2.45 20.82 -8.23
CA ARG A 19 2.94 21.96 -7.46
C ARG A 19 1.80 22.92 -7.09
N ASP A 20 1.04 23.38 -8.08
CA ASP A 20 0.01 24.41 -7.91
C ASP A 20 -1.14 23.88 -7.02
N ALA A 21 -1.42 22.59 -7.07
CA ALA A 21 -2.39 21.92 -6.17
C ALA A 21 -1.83 21.59 -4.78
N GLY A 22 -0.52 21.74 -4.55
CA GLY A 22 0.11 21.44 -3.26
C GLY A 22 0.08 19.96 -2.88
N VAL A 23 0.13 19.07 -3.88
CA VAL A 23 0.09 17.62 -3.66
C VAL A 23 1.29 17.13 -2.86
N ARG A 24 1.07 16.27 -1.87
CA ARG A 24 2.10 15.66 -1.02
C ARG A 24 2.20 14.16 -1.17
N VAL A 25 1.14 13.53 -1.61
CA VAL A 25 1.04 12.10 -1.82
C VAL A 25 0.53 11.84 -3.23
N LEU A 26 1.19 10.98 -3.96
CA LEU A 26 0.77 10.55 -5.29
C LEU A 26 0.49 9.05 -5.30
N LYS A 27 -0.58 8.67 -5.94
CA LYS A 27 -0.85 7.28 -6.32
C LYS A 27 -0.68 7.17 -7.83
N THR A 28 0.24 6.31 -8.27
CA THR A 28 0.44 6.00 -9.69
C THR A 28 -0.19 4.66 -10.02
N ASP A 29 -0.98 4.64 -11.08
CA ASP A 29 -1.70 3.45 -11.53
C ASP A 29 -1.14 2.96 -12.87
N VAL A 30 -1.79 1.98 -13.49
CA VAL A 30 -1.36 1.31 -14.73
C VAL A 30 -0.98 2.24 -15.88
N ALA A 31 -1.53 3.43 -15.93
CA ALA A 31 -1.18 4.44 -16.93
C ALA A 31 0.28 4.93 -16.84
N TRP A 32 0.92 4.74 -15.69
CA TRP A 32 2.32 5.11 -15.42
C TRP A 32 3.29 3.97 -15.69
N VAL A 33 2.78 2.74 -15.86
CA VAL A 33 3.61 1.55 -15.99
C VAL A 33 4.13 1.33 -17.41
N GLY A 34 3.55 1.94 -18.43
CA GLY A 34 4.04 1.91 -19.82
C GLY A 34 4.30 0.50 -20.37
N TRP A 35 5.04 0.45 -21.49
CA TRP A 35 5.42 -0.80 -22.14
C TRP A 35 6.71 -1.36 -21.53
N GLY A 36 6.54 -2.33 -20.62
CA GLY A 36 7.66 -3.01 -19.97
C GLY A 36 8.05 -2.41 -18.62
N TYR A 37 8.63 -3.25 -17.81
CA TYR A 37 8.87 -2.99 -16.39
C TYR A 37 9.83 -1.82 -16.10
N SER A 38 10.83 -1.63 -16.94
CA SER A 38 11.75 -0.50 -16.80
C SER A 38 11.10 0.84 -17.04
N PHE A 39 10.03 0.88 -17.80
CA PHE A 39 9.25 2.09 -18.06
C PHE A 39 8.51 2.58 -16.81
N GLY A 40 7.86 1.66 -16.09
CA GLY A 40 7.18 1.96 -14.83
C GLY A 40 8.15 2.48 -13.79
N LEU A 41 9.29 1.82 -13.62
CA LEU A 41 10.33 2.25 -12.68
C LEU A 41 10.87 3.65 -13.02
N ASN A 42 11.14 3.94 -14.28
CA ASN A 42 11.59 5.26 -14.72
C ASN A 42 10.54 6.34 -14.46
N GLY A 43 9.28 6.07 -14.80
CA GLY A 43 8.18 7.00 -14.53
C GLY A 43 8.01 7.33 -13.05
N ILE A 44 8.16 6.35 -12.18
CA ILE A 44 8.10 6.55 -10.72
C ILE A 44 9.32 7.32 -10.23
N ALA A 45 10.51 7.06 -10.76
CA ALA A 45 11.72 7.79 -10.43
C ALA A 45 11.60 9.28 -10.83
N ASP A 46 11.04 9.55 -12.00
CA ASP A 46 10.79 10.90 -12.49
C ASP A 46 9.80 11.63 -11.58
N VAL A 47 8.69 10.98 -11.21
CA VAL A 47 7.70 11.53 -10.27
C VAL A 47 8.33 11.79 -8.90
N ALA A 48 9.13 10.88 -8.40
CA ALA A 48 9.85 11.07 -7.12
C ALA A 48 10.83 12.24 -7.20
N GLY A 49 11.48 12.47 -8.34
CA GLY A 49 12.36 13.61 -8.58
C GLY A 49 11.63 14.96 -8.61
N ILE A 50 10.35 14.95 -8.98
CA ILE A 50 9.52 16.17 -9.01
C ILE A 50 9.07 16.58 -7.59
N MET A 51 8.77 15.64 -6.72
CA MET A 51 8.16 15.89 -5.40
C MET A 51 8.94 16.87 -4.52
N PRO A 52 10.29 16.87 -4.46
CA PRO A 52 11.05 17.84 -3.67
C PRO A 52 10.86 19.29 -4.06
N TYR A 53 10.41 19.59 -5.28
CA TYR A 53 10.18 20.95 -5.75
C TYR A 53 8.94 21.62 -5.14
N TYR A 54 8.15 20.89 -4.36
CA TYR A 54 6.91 21.39 -3.74
C TYR A 54 7.06 22.11 -2.42
N GLY A 55 8.22 22.43 -2.05
CA GLY A 55 8.56 23.09 -0.81
C GLY A 55 9.76 22.42 -0.19
N ASN A 56 10.59 23.18 0.44
CA ASN A 56 11.91 22.77 0.92
C ASN A 56 11.89 21.60 1.92
N ASP A 57 10.73 21.29 2.50
CA ASP A 57 10.57 20.26 3.53
C ASP A 57 9.66 19.09 3.09
N ALA A 58 9.21 19.06 1.83
CA ALA A 58 8.33 18.00 1.36
C ALA A 58 9.12 16.72 1.07
N ARG A 59 8.81 15.65 1.81
CA ARG A 59 9.28 14.30 1.48
C ARG A 59 8.34 13.70 0.46
N PRO A 60 8.85 13.08 -0.63
CA PRO A 60 8.00 12.37 -1.56
C PRO A 60 7.34 11.17 -0.85
N PHE A 61 6.04 11.03 -1.08
CA PHE A 61 5.30 9.83 -0.69
C PHE A 61 4.47 9.37 -1.88
N ILE A 62 4.88 8.26 -2.46
CA ILE A 62 4.28 7.71 -3.66
C ILE A 62 3.81 6.29 -3.36
N ILE A 63 2.61 5.95 -3.79
CA ILE A 63 2.08 4.60 -3.82
C ILE A 63 1.91 4.20 -5.27
N THR A 64 2.48 3.09 -5.66
CA THR A 64 2.44 2.60 -7.04
C THR A 64 1.97 1.17 -7.14
N LEU A 65 1.42 0.80 -8.29
CA LEU A 65 1.14 -0.58 -8.66
C LEU A 65 2.39 -1.32 -9.15
N ASP A 66 3.40 -0.59 -9.59
CA ASP A 66 4.63 -1.18 -10.12
C ASP A 66 5.57 -1.62 -8.99
N GLY A 67 5.69 -2.93 -8.81
CA GLY A 67 6.53 -3.57 -7.81
C GLY A 67 7.86 -4.10 -8.33
N TRP A 68 8.38 -3.58 -9.44
CA TRP A 68 9.65 -4.01 -10.01
C TRP A 68 10.82 -3.76 -9.05
N ALA A 69 11.88 -4.58 -9.17
CA ALA A 69 13.09 -4.42 -8.37
C ALA A 69 13.69 -3.02 -8.58
N GLY A 70 13.84 -2.27 -7.50
CA GLY A 70 14.26 -0.87 -7.53
C GLY A 70 13.16 0.14 -7.17
N THR A 71 11.89 -0.24 -7.28
CA THR A 71 10.74 0.60 -6.94
C THR A 71 10.78 1.08 -5.48
N GLN A 72 11.29 0.26 -4.56
CA GLN A 72 11.43 0.60 -3.14
C GLN A 72 12.26 1.85 -2.86
N ARG A 73 13.06 2.30 -3.81
CA ARG A 73 13.86 3.53 -3.72
C ARG A 73 13.00 4.79 -3.82
N TYR A 74 11.82 4.67 -4.40
CA TYR A 74 10.98 5.81 -4.79
C TYR A 74 9.58 5.76 -4.21
N ALA A 75 9.02 4.56 -4.05
CA ALA A 75 7.60 4.40 -3.73
C ALA A 75 7.34 3.20 -2.82
N GLY A 76 6.20 3.24 -2.13
CA GLY A 76 5.54 2.05 -1.62
C GLY A 76 4.66 1.41 -2.70
N VAL A 77 4.33 0.15 -2.52
CA VAL A 77 3.56 -0.64 -3.49
C VAL A 77 2.21 -1.02 -2.89
N TRP A 78 1.15 -0.99 -3.69
CA TRP A 78 -0.08 -1.67 -3.31
C TRP A 78 -0.30 -2.89 -4.22
N SER A 79 -1.04 -3.87 -3.71
CA SER A 79 -1.19 -5.18 -4.37
C SER A 79 -2.11 -5.17 -5.61
N GLY A 80 -2.69 -4.03 -5.95
CA GLY A 80 -3.61 -3.89 -7.09
C GLY A 80 -5.08 -4.10 -6.72
N ASP A 81 -5.90 -4.27 -7.74
CA ASP A 81 -7.35 -4.28 -7.64
C ASP A 81 -7.87 -5.70 -7.36
N GLN A 82 -8.06 -6.05 -6.09
CA GLN A 82 -8.64 -7.32 -5.70
C GLN A 82 -10.08 -7.14 -5.19
N THR A 83 -10.83 -8.24 -5.24
CA THR A 83 -12.15 -8.35 -4.62
C THR A 83 -12.00 -8.86 -3.20
N GLY A 84 -12.59 -8.14 -2.25
CA GLY A 84 -12.65 -8.54 -0.84
C GLY A 84 -13.91 -9.33 -0.51
N GLY A 85 -14.24 -9.37 0.78
CA GLY A 85 -15.47 -10.02 1.28
C GLY A 85 -15.35 -11.51 1.51
N ASP A 86 -14.16 -12.09 1.40
CA ASP A 86 -13.90 -13.49 1.71
C ASP A 86 -12.55 -13.70 2.42
N TRP A 87 -12.36 -14.92 2.98
CA TRP A 87 -11.13 -15.26 3.68
C TRP A 87 -9.93 -15.42 2.77
N GLU A 88 -10.11 -15.74 1.50
CA GLU A 88 -9.02 -15.88 0.52
C GLU A 88 -8.32 -14.55 0.29
N TYR A 89 -9.04 -13.44 0.41
CA TYR A 89 -8.46 -12.10 0.34
C TYR A 89 -7.38 -11.90 1.43
N ILE A 90 -7.69 -12.22 2.69
CA ILE A 90 -6.74 -12.11 3.81
C ILE A 90 -5.62 -13.15 3.67
N ARG A 91 -5.98 -14.39 3.33
CA ARG A 91 -5.04 -15.49 3.14
C ARG A 91 -4.00 -15.19 2.05
N PHE A 92 -4.39 -14.52 1.00
CA PHE A 92 -3.49 -14.06 -0.07
C PHE A 92 -2.57 -12.92 0.41
N HIS A 93 -3.10 -11.94 1.14
CA HIS A 93 -2.35 -10.71 1.44
C HIS A 93 -1.30 -10.88 2.53
N ILE A 94 -1.53 -11.68 3.55
CA ILE A 94 -0.53 -11.86 4.61
C ILE A 94 0.78 -12.42 4.07
N PRO A 95 0.81 -13.53 3.30
CA PRO A 95 2.04 -14.01 2.67
C PRO A 95 2.60 -13.04 1.62
N THR A 96 1.74 -12.31 0.91
CA THR A 96 2.16 -11.29 -0.06
C THR A 96 2.96 -10.17 0.62
N TYR A 97 2.53 -9.69 1.78
CA TYR A 97 3.27 -8.67 2.53
C TYR A 97 4.62 -9.21 3.04
N ILE A 98 4.63 -10.43 3.55
CA ILE A 98 5.86 -11.09 4.01
C ILE A 98 6.82 -11.29 2.83
N GLY A 99 6.33 -11.79 1.70
CA GLY A 99 7.10 -12.00 0.48
C GLY A 99 7.66 -10.71 -0.11
N SER A 100 6.88 -9.64 -0.08
CA SER A 100 7.31 -8.30 -0.48
C SER A 100 8.48 -7.81 0.38
N GLY A 101 8.37 -7.95 1.70
CA GLY A 101 9.45 -7.62 2.63
C GLY A 101 10.72 -8.43 2.37
N LEU A 102 10.59 -9.74 2.13
CA LEU A 102 11.71 -10.62 1.77
C LEU A 102 12.37 -10.24 0.43
N SER A 103 11.60 -9.64 -0.47
CA SER A 103 12.08 -9.15 -1.77
C SER A 103 12.66 -7.74 -1.73
N GLY A 104 12.82 -7.15 -0.54
CA GLY A 104 13.35 -5.80 -0.37
C GLY A 104 12.34 -4.69 -0.65
N GLN A 105 11.05 -5.00 -0.68
CA GLN A 105 9.95 -4.03 -0.84
C GLN A 105 9.06 -4.02 0.41
N PRO A 106 9.56 -3.45 1.52
CA PRO A 106 8.90 -3.56 2.82
C PRO A 106 7.65 -2.68 2.95
N ASN A 107 7.53 -1.65 2.11
CA ASN A 107 6.43 -0.71 2.13
C ASN A 107 5.34 -1.17 1.15
N ILE A 108 4.54 -2.12 1.61
CA ILE A 108 3.42 -2.67 0.85
C ILE A 108 2.10 -2.40 1.56
N CYS A 109 1.05 -2.19 0.78
CA CYS A 109 -0.32 -2.12 1.24
C CYS A 109 -1.28 -2.81 0.27
N SER A 110 -2.51 -2.93 0.70
CA SER A 110 -3.64 -3.38 -0.11
C SER A 110 -4.88 -2.57 0.27
N ASP A 111 -5.85 -2.54 -0.62
CA ASP A 111 -7.13 -1.90 -0.35
C ASP A 111 -7.83 -2.58 0.83
N MET A 112 -8.45 -1.80 1.70
CA MET A 112 -9.15 -2.35 2.85
C MET A 112 -10.35 -3.18 2.38
N ASP A 113 -10.33 -4.48 2.70
CA ASP A 113 -11.35 -5.44 2.31
C ASP A 113 -11.62 -5.44 0.79
N GLY A 114 -10.54 -5.33 0.00
CA GLY A 114 -10.56 -5.19 -1.45
C GLY A 114 -11.02 -3.83 -1.96
N ILE A 115 -10.70 -3.53 -3.21
CA ILE A 115 -11.25 -2.36 -3.91
C ILE A 115 -12.68 -2.64 -4.39
N PHE A 116 -12.96 -3.90 -4.72
CA PHE A 116 -14.29 -4.40 -5.09
C PHE A 116 -14.82 -5.34 -4.01
N GLY A 117 -16.14 -5.47 -3.90
CA GLY A 117 -16.77 -6.32 -2.89
C GLY A 117 -16.59 -5.78 -1.47
N GLY A 118 -16.44 -6.68 -0.49
CA GLY A 118 -16.16 -6.28 0.88
C GLY A 118 -17.39 -5.91 1.71
N LEU A 119 -18.48 -6.65 1.53
CA LEU A 119 -19.74 -6.42 2.26
C LEU A 119 -19.93 -7.38 3.46
N ASP A 120 -19.01 -8.32 3.69
CA ASP A 120 -19.06 -9.21 4.84
C ASP A 120 -18.44 -8.51 6.08
N PRO A 121 -19.23 -8.26 7.13
CA PRO A 121 -18.72 -7.54 8.31
C PRO A 121 -17.60 -8.28 9.03
N VAL A 122 -17.60 -9.61 9.02
CA VAL A 122 -16.58 -10.41 9.70
C VAL A 122 -15.25 -10.28 8.97
N ILE A 123 -15.24 -10.44 7.66
CA ILE A 123 -14.03 -10.30 6.84
C ILE A 123 -13.49 -8.88 6.93
N ASN A 124 -14.36 -7.89 6.82
CA ASN A 124 -13.99 -6.48 6.96
C ASN A 124 -13.30 -6.20 8.30
N ILE A 125 -13.89 -6.63 9.41
CA ILE A 125 -13.30 -6.51 10.75
C ILE A 125 -11.93 -7.18 10.81
N ARG A 126 -11.79 -8.39 10.30
CA ARG A 126 -10.52 -9.12 10.33
C ARG A 126 -9.44 -8.45 9.51
N ASP A 127 -9.83 -7.86 8.38
CA ASP A 127 -8.90 -7.12 7.55
C ASP A 127 -8.40 -5.83 8.25
N PHE A 128 -9.28 -5.08 8.91
CA PHE A 128 -8.88 -3.95 9.76
C PHE A 128 -7.96 -4.37 10.91
N GLN A 129 -8.22 -5.52 11.52
CA GLN A 129 -7.45 -6.03 12.64
C GLN A 129 -5.99 -6.30 12.26
N TRP A 130 -5.73 -7.10 11.25
CA TRP A 130 -4.36 -7.42 10.90
C TRP A 130 -3.63 -6.23 10.25
N LYS A 131 -4.31 -5.44 9.44
CA LYS A 131 -3.73 -4.25 8.80
C LYS A 131 -3.43 -3.12 9.78
N ALA A 132 -3.98 -3.13 10.99
CA ALA A 132 -3.55 -2.22 12.05
C ALA A 132 -2.04 -2.34 12.34
N PHE A 133 -1.46 -3.50 12.11
CA PHE A 133 -0.04 -3.79 12.33
C PHE A 133 0.80 -3.68 11.05
N SER A 134 0.22 -3.30 9.92
CA SER A 134 0.93 -3.07 8.66
C SER A 134 1.49 -1.65 8.58
N ILE A 135 2.48 -1.46 7.69
CA ILE A 135 3.12 -0.16 7.51
C ILE A 135 2.17 0.86 6.87
N MET A 136 1.43 0.45 5.87
CA MET A 136 0.51 1.29 5.10
C MET A 136 -0.88 0.64 5.04
N GLN A 137 -1.90 1.48 4.89
CA GLN A 137 -3.29 1.06 4.75
C GLN A 137 -3.98 1.97 3.76
N LEU A 138 -4.68 1.39 2.81
CA LEU A 138 -5.52 2.09 1.84
C LEU A 138 -6.99 1.79 2.11
N ASN A 139 -7.81 2.83 2.14
CA ASN A 139 -9.26 2.71 2.11
C ASN A 139 -9.72 3.29 0.78
N MET A 140 -9.96 2.43 -0.19
CA MET A 140 -10.41 2.80 -1.53
C MET A 140 -11.61 1.96 -1.94
N ASP A 141 -12.51 2.61 -2.66
CA ASP A 141 -13.64 1.97 -3.32
C ASP A 141 -13.45 2.02 -4.84
N GLY A 142 -13.74 0.91 -5.50
CA GLY A 142 -13.73 0.82 -6.95
C GLY A 142 -15.06 1.27 -7.56
N TRP A 143 -15.01 2.38 -8.29
CA TRP A 143 -16.14 2.90 -9.08
C TRP A 143 -17.35 3.36 -8.26
N GLY A 144 -17.19 3.65 -6.97
CA GLY A 144 -18.29 4.03 -6.08
C GLY A 144 -19.26 2.90 -5.80
N SER A 145 -18.80 1.65 -5.89
CA SER A 145 -19.66 0.48 -5.72
C SER A 145 -19.91 0.11 -4.27
N ASN A 146 -18.93 0.35 -3.38
CA ASN A 146 -19.03 0.03 -1.96
C ASN A 146 -18.29 1.06 -1.12
N GLU A 147 -18.95 1.58 -0.12
CA GLU A 147 -18.31 2.50 0.81
C GLU A 147 -17.25 1.77 1.65
N LYS A 148 -16.01 2.26 1.62
CA LYS A 148 -14.88 1.69 2.36
C LYS A 148 -14.55 2.46 3.64
N TYR A 149 -15.48 3.24 4.15
CA TYR A 149 -15.32 3.89 5.44
C TYR A 149 -15.34 2.86 6.57
N PRO A 150 -14.58 3.08 7.65
CA PRO A 150 -14.54 2.14 8.78
C PRO A 150 -15.89 1.82 9.41
N HIS A 151 -16.86 2.70 9.23
CA HIS A 151 -18.21 2.60 9.79
C HIS A 151 -19.29 2.15 8.79
N ALA A 152 -18.92 1.91 7.53
CA ALA A 152 -19.88 1.66 6.44
C ALA A 152 -20.79 0.45 6.69
N LEU A 153 -20.30 -0.57 7.36
CA LEU A 153 -21.06 -1.80 7.62
C LEU A 153 -21.87 -1.78 8.95
N GLY A 154 -21.94 -0.61 9.62
CA GLY A 154 -22.68 -0.47 10.86
C GLY A 154 -22.04 -1.19 12.06
N GLU A 155 -22.79 -1.34 13.13
CA GLU A 155 -22.34 -2.04 14.34
C GLU A 155 -22.46 -3.57 14.18
N PRO A 156 -21.53 -4.37 14.74
CA PRO A 156 -20.39 -3.98 15.59
C PRO A 156 -19.12 -3.59 14.82
N ALA A 157 -19.11 -3.67 13.49
CA ALA A 157 -17.93 -3.42 12.66
C ALA A 157 -17.40 -2.00 12.89
N ALA A 158 -18.26 -1.00 12.92
CA ALA A 158 -17.89 0.40 13.12
C ALA A 158 -17.05 0.62 14.39
N SER A 159 -17.52 0.10 15.52
CA SER A 159 -16.82 0.22 16.81
C SER A 159 -15.50 -0.53 16.83
N ILE A 160 -15.46 -1.73 16.28
CA ILE A 160 -14.26 -2.57 16.24
C ILE A 160 -13.21 -1.94 15.30
N ASN A 161 -13.60 -1.55 14.10
CA ASN A 161 -12.71 -0.90 13.12
C ASN A 161 -12.12 0.39 13.70
N ARG A 162 -12.95 1.20 14.35
CA ARG A 162 -12.49 2.41 15.05
C ARG A 162 -11.45 2.12 16.12
N MET A 163 -11.63 1.05 16.90
CA MET A 163 -10.67 0.64 17.93
C MET A 163 -9.32 0.29 17.29
N TYR A 164 -9.29 -0.50 16.22
CA TYR A 164 -8.06 -0.89 15.55
C TYR A 164 -7.38 0.26 14.79
N LEU A 165 -8.13 1.23 14.26
CA LEU A 165 -7.57 2.45 13.70
C LEU A 165 -6.91 3.34 14.76
N LYS A 166 -7.50 3.43 15.94
CA LYS A 166 -6.86 4.10 17.08
C LYS A 166 -5.57 3.41 17.49
N LEU A 167 -5.60 2.08 17.63
CA LEU A 167 -4.40 1.28 17.90
C LEU A 167 -3.32 1.52 16.85
N LYS A 168 -3.68 1.52 15.56
CA LYS A 168 -2.74 1.84 14.48
C LYS A 168 -2.11 3.23 14.65
N SER A 169 -2.90 4.22 15.04
CA SER A 169 -2.39 5.57 15.30
C SER A 169 -1.45 5.61 16.51
N GLU A 170 -1.74 4.87 17.55
CA GLU A 170 -0.88 4.74 18.74
C GLU A 170 0.44 4.03 18.41
N LEU A 171 0.42 3.10 17.46
CA LEU A 171 1.59 2.37 16.97
C LEU A 171 2.44 3.15 15.95
N LEU A 172 2.07 4.36 15.56
CA LEU A 172 2.84 5.15 14.58
C LEU A 172 4.32 5.30 14.92
N PRO A 173 4.74 5.61 16.16
CA PRO A 173 6.16 5.69 16.50
C PRO A 173 6.89 4.35 16.31
N TYR A 174 6.24 3.25 16.64
CA TYR A 174 6.75 1.90 16.41
C TYR A 174 6.90 1.61 14.91
N ALA A 175 5.84 1.85 14.13
CA ALA A 175 5.86 1.66 12.67
C ALA A 175 6.93 2.54 12.00
N TYR A 176 7.09 3.79 12.44
CA TYR A 176 8.11 4.70 11.93
C TYR A 176 9.54 4.18 12.22
N THR A 177 9.77 3.65 13.41
CA THR A 177 11.06 3.02 13.76
C THR A 177 11.38 1.85 12.84
N TRP A 178 10.40 0.98 12.59
CA TRP A 178 10.58 -0.16 11.69
C TRP A 178 10.70 0.25 10.22
N SER A 179 10.07 1.36 9.81
CA SER A 179 10.29 1.93 8.47
C SER A 179 11.75 2.33 8.27
N ARG A 180 12.41 2.85 9.32
CA ARG A 180 13.84 3.14 9.27
C ARG A 180 14.67 1.85 9.25
N ALA A 181 14.32 0.86 10.07
CA ALA A 181 15.02 -0.43 10.11
C ALA A 181 14.91 -1.20 8.78
N ALA A 182 13.83 -0.99 8.03
CA ALA A 182 13.64 -1.60 6.71
C ALA A 182 14.70 -1.17 5.69
N VAL A 183 15.27 0.03 5.82
CA VAL A 183 16.39 0.49 4.99
C VAL A 183 17.62 -0.40 5.17
N ASP A 184 17.78 -0.96 6.37
CA ASP A 184 18.86 -1.87 6.74
C ASP A 184 18.45 -3.36 6.58
N GLY A 185 17.36 -3.64 5.87
CA GLY A 185 16.90 -4.99 5.54
C GLY A 185 16.01 -5.66 6.59
N LYS A 186 15.44 -4.89 7.53
CA LYS A 186 14.54 -5.41 8.57
C LYS A 186 13.11 -4.86 8.40
N PRO A 187 12.26 -5.44 7.55
CA PRO A 187 10.89 -4.96 7.34
C PRO A 187 10.02 -5.18 8.57
N LEU A 188 8.99 -4.35 8.75
CA LEU A 188 8.01 -4.51 9.83
C LEU A 188 7.27 -5.86 9.70
N MET A 189 6.74 -6.14 8.52
CA MET A 189 6.09 -7.42 8.21
C MET A 189 7.16 -8.39 7.71
N ARG A 190 7.44 -9.42 8.50
CA ARG A 190 8.45 -10.42 8.16
C ARG A 190 8.11 -11.80 8.67
N ALA A 191 8.66 -12.80 8.02
CA ALA A 191 8.45 -14.18 8.44
C ALA A 191 9.09 -14.46 9.80
N MET A 192 8.42 -15.22 10.63
CA MET A 192 8.87 -15.59 11.98
C MET A 192 10.24 -16.27 11.98
N PHE A 193 10.56 -17.05 10.95
CA PHE A 193 11.85 -17.75 10.85
C PHE A 193 13.06 -16.79 10.75
N LEU A 194 12.86 -15.53 10.39
CA LEU A 194 13.94 -14.53 10.36
C LEU A 194 14.39 -14.11 11.77
N ASP A 195 13.45 -14.08 12.71
CA ASP A 195 13.73 -13.75 14.11
C ASP A 195 14.03 -15.01 14.95
N TYR A 196 13.47 -16.16 14.54
CA TYR A 196 13.56 -17.42 15.26
C TYR A 196 13.98 -18.59 14.32
N PRO A 197 15.20 -18.56 13.78
CA PRO A 197 15.61 -19.46 12.69
C PRO A 197 15.74 -20.93 13.10
N VAL A 198 15.77 -21.22 14.39
CA VAL A 198 15.92 -22.59 14.91
C VAL A 198 14.60 -23.20 15.39
N ASP A 199 13.52 -22.46 15.34
CA ASP A 199 12.20 -22.93 15.74
C ASP A 199 11.37 -23.36 14.52
N TYR A 200 11.26 -24.66 14.31
CA TYR A 200 10.53 -25.22 13.16
C TYR A 200 9.00 -25.18 13.31
N THR A 201 8.47 -24.75 14.44
CA THR A 201 7.00 -24.69 14.65
C THR A 201 6.34 -23.66 13.72
N TYR A 202 7.11 -22.71 13.20
CA TYR A 202 6.62 -21.67 12.26
C TYR A 202 6.59 -22.12 10.79
N THR A 203 7.14 -23.28 10.47
CA THR A 203 7.21 -23.76 9.08
C THR A 203 5.99 -24.57 8.67
N SER A 204 5.16 -24.92 9.62
CA SER A 204 3.90 -25.68 9.42
C SER A 204 2.68 -24.75 9.46
N ALA A 205 2.75 -23.62 8.83
CA ALA A 205 1.56 -22.78 8.64
C ALA A 205 0.59 -23.50 7.70
N THR A 206 -0.41 -24.12 8.27
CA THR A 206 -1.57 -24.64 7.56
C THR A 206 -2.54 -23.52 7.24
#